data_a50b1a12ae6cbff2c1642abf22f03a81
#
_entry.id   a50b1a12ae6cbff2c1642abf22f03a81
#
_cell.length_a   1.000
_cell.length_b   1.000
_cell.length_c   1.000
_cell.angle_alpha   90.00
_cell.angle_beta   90.00
_cell.angle_gamma   90.00
#
_symmetry.space_group_name_H-M   'P 1'
#
loop_
_entity.id
_entity.type
_entity.pdbx_description
1 polymer ?
#
loop_
_entity_poly.entity_id
_entity_poly.type
_entity_poly.pdbx_seq_one_letter_code
_entity_poly.pdbx_strand_id
1 'polypeptide(L)'
;MVEFTAAVENYDRFMGRYATGLAPKFADAAGVRAGMRVLDVGCGPGALAVELAGRVGEDNVAAIDPAPQFAAACRARIPGADVREGVAESLPWDDGSFDAAMCSLVVAWMSDADQGIGEMARVTKPGGTVAAAMWDIPGGGLQLVSHFWRAAREIDPSVADEQPRAGVREGDLVERFGRAGLQGVTGGTLETSVDYADFDDYWEPFTGGAGPVTGAFYASLDDAGKATLRDTVRASLPEGPFTLPARAWLALGTVPG
;
A
#
# COMPACT_ATOMS: atom_id res chain seq x y z
N MET A 1 3.33 -16.28 -1.24
CA MET A 1 2.94 -15.08 -0.46
C MET A 1 4.20 -14.48 0.12
N VAL A 2 4.40 -13.18 -0.01
CA VAL A 2 5.54 -12.50 0.64
C VAL A 2 5.15 -12.26 2.08
N GLU A 3 5.96 -12.74 3.02
CA GLU A 3 5.67 -12.63 4.44
C GLU A 3 6.18 -11.27 4.96
N PHE A 4 5.27 -10.46 5.51
CA PHE A 4 5.61 -9.19 6.15
C PHE A 4 5.97 -9.46 7.61
N THR A 5 7.26 -9.62 7.88
CA THR A 5 7.79 -9.89 9.23
C THR A 5 8.29 -8.64 9.95
N ALA A 6 8.28 -7.48 9.27
CA ALA A 6 8.73 -6.23 9.87
C ALA A 6 7.91 -5.85 11.10
N ALA A 7 8.57 -5.32 12.11
CA ALA A 7 7.90 -4.71 13.25
C ALA A 7 7.02 -3.54 12.79
N VAL A 8 5.88 -3.34 13.45
CA VAL A 8 4.90 -2.29 13.11
C VAL A 8 5.57 -0.91 13.07
N GLU A 9 6.40 -0.58 14.07
CA GLU A 9 7.08 0.71 14.13
C GLU A 9 8.03 0.92 12.94
N ASN A 10 8.71 -0.13 12.50
CA ASN A 10 9.61 -0.04 11.35
C ASN A 10 8.86 0.15 10.03
N TYR A 11 7.72 -0.54 9.88
CA TYR A 11 6.82 -0.32 8.76
C TYR A 11 6.26 1.12 8.75
N ASP A 12 5.82 1.63 9.91
CA ASP A 12 5.28 2.98 10.03
C ASP A 12 6.30 4.06 9.65
N ARG A 13 7.57 3.88 10.04
CA ARG A 13 8.67 4.79 9.68
C ARG A 13 9.07 4.71 8.20
N PHE A 14 8.79 3.60 7.55
CA PHE A 14 9.09 3.36 6.14
C PHE A 14 7.90 3.73 5.26
N MET A 15 7.01 2.77 5.04
CA MET A 15 5.86 2.91 4.13
C MET A 15 4.68 3.65 4.78
N GLY A 16 4.53 3.55 6.11
CA GLY A 16 3.43 4.16 6.84
C GLY A 16 3.37 5.68 6.69
N ARG A 17 4.51 6.38 6.62
CA ARG A 17 4.57 7.84 6.38
C ARG A 17 3.89 8.23 5.06
N TYR A 18 4.14 7.46 3.99
CA TYR A 18 3.52 7.68 2.69
C TYR A 18 2.04 7.26 2.68
N ALA A 19 1.73 6.11 3.27
CA ALA A 19 0.36 5.59 3.34
C ALA A 19 -0.57 6.55 4.08
N THR A 20 -0.12 7.15 5.20
CA THR A 20 -0.88 8.15 5.96
C THR A 20 -1.15 9.40 5.13
N GLY A 21 -0.18 9.90 4.37
CA GLY A 21 -0.37 11.06 3.48
C GLY A 21 -1.24 10.76 2.25
N LEU A 22 -1.32 9.49 1.83
CA LEU A 22 -2.13 9.05 0.70
C LEU A 22 -3.60 8.82 1.09
N ALA A 23 -3.86 8.34 2.31
CA ALA A 23 -5.16 7.88 2.76
C ALA A 23 -6.30 8.91 2.59
N PRO A 24 -6.17 10.20 2.97
CA PRO A 24 -7.21 11.19 2.77
C PRO A 24 -7.59 11.38 1.29
N LYS A 25 -6.59 11.46 0.41
CA LYS A 25 -6.78 11.64 -1.02
C LYS A 25 -7.45 10.43 -1.66
N PHE A 26 -7.11 9.24 -1.19
CA PHE A 26 -7.70 7.99 -1.65
C PHE A 26 -9.15 7.86 -1.19
N ALA A 27 -9.46 8.20 0.06
CA ALA A 27 -10.83 8.22 0.58
C ALA A 27 -11.71 9.27 -0.13
N ASP A 28 -11.15 10.46 -0.47
CA ASP A 28 -11.84 11.48 -1.28
C ASP A 28 -12.15 10.94 -2.70
N ALA A 29 -11.17 10.35 -3.36
CA ALA A 29 -11.35 9.79 -4.70
C ALA A 29 -12.42 8.68 -4.73
N ALA A 30 -12.49 7.85 -3.69
CA ALA A 30 -13.51 6.81 -3.54
C ALA A 30 -14.89 7.34 -3.11
N GLY A 31 -15.01 8.64 -2.80
CA GLY A 31 -16.27 9.28 -2.40
C GLY A 31 -16.77 8.86 -1.02
N VAL A 32 -15.86 8.48 -0.11
CA VAL A 32 -16.23 8.04 1.26
C VAL A 32 -16.79 9.20 2.06
N ARG A 33 -17.99 9.01 2.62
CA ARG A 33 -18.72 10.01 3.40
C ARG A 33 -19.50 9.38 4.55
N ALA A 34 -19.90 10.21 5.50
CA ALA A 34 -20.69 9.76 6.64
C ALA A 34 -21.95 8.96 6.23
N GLY A 35 -22.25 7.92 6.99
CA GLY A 35 -23.36 7.00 6.75
C GLY A 35 -23.00 5.80 5.87
N MET A 36 -21.81 5.75 5.27
CA MET A 36 -21.32 4.58 4.54
C MET A 36 -20.72 3.55 5.50
N ARG A 37 -20.86 2.26 5.16
CA ARG A 37 -20.09 1.16 5.75
C ARG A 37 -18.97 0.79 4.79
N VAL A 38 -17.74 0.82 5.24
CA VAL A 38 -16.55 0.71 4.36
C VAL A 38 -15.62 -0.41 4.81
N LEU A 39 -14.91 -1.01 3.83
CA LEU A 39 -13.93 -2.06 4.05
C LEU A 39 -12.55 -1.62 3.57
N ASP A 40 -11.54 -1.78 4.44
CA ASP A 40 -10.12 -1.63 4.11
C ASP A 40 -9.47 -3.02 3.94
N VAL A 41 -9.12 -3.40 2.71
CA VAL A 41 -8.55 -4.70 2.36
C VAL A 41 -7.03 -4.61 2.30
N GLY A 42 -6.35 -5.38 3.16
CA GLY A 42 -4.92 -5.28 3.40
C GLY A 42 -4.59 -4.04 4.21
N CYS A 43 -5.26 -3.87 5.34
CA CYS A 43 -5.23 -2.64 6.11
C CYS A 43 -3.85 -2.29 6.70
N GLY A 44 -2.92 -3.25 6.73
CA GLY A 44 -1.66 -3.04 7.40
C GLY A 44 -1.85 -2.58 8.85
N PRO A 45 -0.98 -1.71 9.37
CA PRO A 45 -1.17 -1.11 10.70
C PRO A 45 -2.36 -0.13 10.79
N GLY A 46 -3.11 0.13 9.69
CA GLY A 46 -4.36 0.89 9.73
C GLY A 46 -4.29 2.32 9.21
N ALA A 47 -3.35 2.68 8.33
CA ALA A 47 -3.24 4.05 7.81
C ALA A 47 -4.53 4.52 7.11
N LEU A 48 -5.10 3.70 6.21
CA LEU A 48 -6.37 3.99 5.55
C LEU A 48 -7.54 3.79 6.53
N ALA A 49 -7.55 2.70 7.30
CA ALA A 49 -8.63 2.39 8.23
C ALA A 49 -8.89 3.52 9.26
N VAL A 50 -7.83 4.16 9.79
CA VAL A 50 -7.95 5.33 10.70
C VAL A 50 -8.58 6.52 9.99
N GLU A 51 -8.19 6.81 8.76
CA GLU A 51 -8.80 7.88 7.95
C GLU A 51 -10.28 7.59 7.70
N LEU A 52 -10.62 6.35 7.33
CA LEU A 52 -12.01 5.93 7.13
C LEU A 52 -12.83 6.06 8.41
N ALA A 53 -12.29 5.65 9.56
CA ALA A 53 -12.94 5.78 10.86
C ALA A 53 -13.25 7.25 11.22
N GLY A 54 -12.35 8.16 10.87
CA GLY A 54 -12.58 9.60 11.04
C GLY A 54 -13.75 10.14 10.20
N ARG A 55 -14.07 9.51 9.06
CA ARG A 55 -15.14 9.94 8.14
C ARG A 55 -16.49 9.30 8.45
N VAL A 56 -16.50 8.02 8.77
CA VAL A 56 -17.75 7.24 8.88
C VAL A 56 -18.05 6.78 10.31
N GLY A 57 -17.12 6.96 11.25
CA GLY A 57 -17.16 6.37 12.59
C GLY A 57 -16.59 4.93 12.60
N GLU A 58 -15.95 4.55 13.69
CA GLU A 58 -15.25 3.25 13.80
C GLU A 58 -16.20 2.06 13.59
N ASP A 59 -17.41 2.09 14.12
CA ASP A 59 -18.43 1.03 13.99
C ASP A 59 -18.83 0.75 12.53
N ASN A 60 -18.53 1.67 11.62
CA ASN A 60 -18.81 1.55 10.19
C ASN A 60 -17.59 1.13 9.36
N VAL A 61 -16.45 0.87 10.01
CA VAL A 61 -15.23 0.39 9.34
C VAL A 61 -15.06 -1.11 9.61
N ALA A 62 -14.82 -1.86 8.54
CA ALA A 62 -14.23 -3.18 8.61
C ALA A 62 -12.84 -3.15 7.98
N ALA A 63 -11.94 -4.02 8.45
CA ALA A 63 -10.59 -4.11 7.93
C ALA A 63 -10.08 -5.54 7.98
N ILE A 64 -9.18 -5.90 7.07
CA ILE A 64 -8.58 -7.24 7.03
C ILE A 64 -7.12 -7.16 6.61
N ASP A 65 -6.27 -7.96 7.26
CA ASP A 65 -4.87 -8.13 6.90
C ASP A 65 -4.38 -9.54 7.21
N PRO A 66 -3.57 -10.18 6.34
CA PRO A 66 -3.05 -11.52 6.59
C PRO A 66 -1.96 -11.56 7.67
N ALA A 67 -1.32 -10.42 7.99
CA ALA A 67 -0.26 -10.34 9.00
C ALA A 67 -0.87 -10.07 10.39
N PRO A 68 -0.81 -11.03 11.33
CA PRO A 68 -1.46 -10.90 12.64
C PRO A 68 -1.02 -9.65 13.41
N GLN A 69 0.27 -9.28 13.32
CA GLN A 69 0.81 -8.08 13.98
C GLN A 69 0.23 -6.78 13.41
N PHE A 70 -0.06 -6.74 12.09
CA PHE A 70 -0.67 -5.58 11.45
C PHE A 70 -2.15 -5.48 11.78
N ALA A 71 -2.90 -6.57 11.70
CA ALA A 71 -4.30 -6.60 12.13
C ALA A 71 -4.45 -6.21 13.60
N ALA A 72 -3.54 -6.66 14.48
CA ALA A 72 -3.53 -6.27 15.89
C ALA A 72 -3.25 -4.77 16.08
N ALA A 73 -2.29 -4.21 15.34
CA ALA A 73 -1.98 -2.79 15.39
C ALA A 73 -3.15 -1.92 14.87
N CYS A 74 -3.77 -2.33 13.76
CA CYS A 74 -4.97 -1.68 13.23
C CYS A 74 -6.11 -1.68 14.26
N ARG A 75 -6.40 -2.83 14.87
CA ARG A 75 -7.43 -2.97 15.92
C ARG A 75 -7.14 -2.09 17.15
N ALA A 76 -5.86 -1.92 17.50
CA ALA A 76 -5.49 -1.04 18.60
C ALA A 76 -5.71 0.45 18.28
N ARG A 77 -5.62 0.85 17.01
CA ARG A 77 -5.82 2.25 16.55
C ARG A 77 -7.29 2.61 16.38
N ILE A 78 -8.13 1.64 16.03
CA ILE A 78 -9.58 1.82 15.81
C ILE A 78 -10.36 0.69 16.53
N PRO A 79 -10.45 0.73 17.86
CA PRO A 79 -10.96 -0.40 18.67
C PRO A 79 -12.45 -0.71 18.44
N GLY A 80 -13.22 0.22 17.88
CA GLY A 80 -14.64 0.01 17.52
C GLY A 80 -14.85 -0.66 16.17
N ALA A 81 -13.81 -0.81 15.32
CA ALA A 81 -13.93 -1.39 13.99
C ALA A 81 -13.89 -2.94 14.01
N ASP A 82 -14.50 -3.56 12.98
CA ASP A 82 -14.44 -5.02 12.73
C ASP A 82 -13.11 -5.36 12.01
N VAL A 83 -12.03 -5.50 12.76
CA VAL A 83 -10.71 -5.85 12.20
C VAL A 83 -10.48 -7.35 12.29
N ARG A 84 -10.24 -8.00 11.14
CA ARG A 84 -10.04 -9.46 11.04
C ARG A 84 -8.66 -9.82 10.48
N GLU A 85 -8.23 -11.04 10.75
CA GLU A 85 -7.07 -11.65 10.09
C GLU A 85 -7.56 -12.47 8.90
N GLY A 86 -6.92 -12.30 7.72
CA GLY A 86 -7.28 -13.02 6.52
C GLY A 86 -6.76 -12.36 5.25
N VAL A 87 -7.06 -12.98 4.12
CA VAL A 87 -6.57 -12.60 2.79
C VAL A 87 -7.66 -11.97 1.93
N ALA A 88 -7.25 -11.13 0.97
CA ALA A 88 -8.17 -10.46 0.04
C ALA A 88 -8.94 -11.45 -0.84
N GLU A 89 -8.34 -12.58 -1.15
CA GLU A 89 -8.90 -13.62 -2.02
C GLU A 89 -10.04 -14.43 -1.40
N SER A 90 -10.33 -14.22 -0.10
CA SER A 90 -11.42 -14.88 0.62
C SER A 90 -11.89 -13.98 1.76
N LEU A 91 -12.75 -13.02 1.45
CA LEU A 91 -13.24 -12.05 2.41
C LEU A 91 -14.38 -12.66 3.27
N PRO A 92 -14.27 -12.63 4.62
CA PRO A 92 -15.20 -13.29 5.52
C PRO A 92 -16.47 -12.45 5.81
N TRP A 93 -17.01 -11.80 4.80
CA TRP A 93 -18.28 -11.04 4.85
C TRP A 93 -19.21 -11.48 3.73
N ASP A 94 -20.52 -11.33 3.97
CA ASP A 94 -21.55 -11.66 3.01
C ASP A 94 -21.55 -10.68 1.82
N ASP A 95 -22.16 -11.12 0.72
CA ASP A 95 -22.35 -10.31 -0.48
C ASP A 95 -23.04 -8.99 -0.15
N GLY A 96 -22.60 -7.90 -0.74
CA GLY A 96 -23.22 -6.59 -0.59
C GLY A 96 -23.20 -6.03 0.84
N SER A 97 -22.19 -6.35 1.64
CA SER A 97 -22.06 -5.90 3.03
C SER A 97 -21.62 -4.45 3.15
N PHE A 98 -20.95 -3.88 2.14
CA PHE A 98 -20.28 -2.57 2.22
C PHE A 98 -20.74 -1.61 1.13
N ASP A 99 -20.71 -0.32 1.44
CA ASP A 99 -20.97 0.74 0.45
C ASP A 99 -19.71 1.02 -0.39
N ALA A 100 -18.52 0.76 0.19
CA ALA A 100 -17.26 0.80 -0.53
C ALA A 100 -16.27 -0.26 0.02
N ALA A 101 -15.52 -0.92 -0.88
CA ALA A 101 -14.36 -1.72 -0.54
C ALA A 101 -13.11 -1.09 -1.18
N MET A 102 -12.11 -0.86 -0.35
CA MET A 102 -10.90 -0.15 -0.74
C MET A 102 -9.65 -1.00 -0.45
N CYS A 103 -8.64 -0.87 -1.31
CA CYS A 103 -7.38 -1.60 -1.20
C CYS A 103 -6.22 -0.62 -1.45
N SER A 104 -5.49 -0.24 -0.40
CA SER A 104 -4.39 0.72 -0.47
C SER A 104 -3.04 0.03 -0.47
N LEU A 105 -2.32 0.04 -1.60
CA LEU A 105 -0.94 -0.43 -1.75
C LEU A 105 -0.75 -1.94 -1.56
N VAL A 106 -1.79 -2.74 -1.79
CA VAL A 106 -1.82 -4.18 -1.46
C VAL A 106 -1.92 -5.08 -2.70
N VAL A 107 -2.54 -4.63 -3.81
CA VAL A 107 -2.82 -5.49 -4.99
C VAL A 107 -1.58 -6.26 -5.48
N ALA A 108 -0.39 -5.65 -5.42
CA ALA A 108 0.88 -6.27 -5.79
C ALA A 108 1.30 -7.45 -4.90
N TRP A 109 0.69 -7.58 -3.73
CA TRP A 109 1.04 -8.58 -2.71
C TRP A 109 0.04 -9.72 -2.62
N MET A 110 -1.11 -9.61 -3.28
CA MET A 110 -2.10 -10.69 -3.39
C MET A 110 -1.52 -11.88 -4.15
N SER A 111 -1.89 -13.07 -3.75
CA SER A 111 -1.53 -14.31 -4.46
C SER A 111 -2.25 -14.39 -5.81
N ASP A 112 -3.51 -13.94 -5.82
CA ASP A 112 -4.35 -13.77 -7.01
C ASP A 112 -5.09 -12.43 -6.91
N ALA A 113 -4.54 -11.42 -7.60
CA ALA A 113 -5.10 -10.08 -7.57
C ALA A 113 -6.49 -9.98 -8.23
N ASP A 114 -6.76 -10.79 -9.26
CA ASP A 114 -8.05 -10.79 -9.94
C ASP A 114 -9.13 -11.42 -9.04
N GLN A 115 -8.78 -12.48 -8.28
CA GLN A 115 -9.66 -13.06 -7.26
C GLN A 115 -9.90 -12.07 -6.11
N GLY A 116 -8.86 -11.40 -5.59
CA GLY A 116 -9.01 -10.41 -4.53
C GLY A 116 -9.92 -9.25 -4.92
N ILE A 117 -9.76 -8.71 -6.13
CA ILE A 117 -10.64 -7.65 -6.67
C ILE A 117 -12.07 -8.18 -6.86
N GLY A 118 -12.23 -9.44 -7.31
CA GLY A 118 -13.54 -10.10 -7.41
C GLY A 118 -14.26 -10.22 -6.06
N GLU A 119 -13.54 -10.57 -5.00
CA GLU A 119 -14.06 -10.61 -3.63
C GLU A 119 -14.46 -9.22 -3.12
N MET A 120 -13.63 -8.19 -3.39
CA MET A 120 -14.00 -6.80 -3.09
C MET A 120 -15.30 -6.40 -3.79
N ALA A 121 -15.47 -6.78 -5.07
CA ALA A 121 -16.72 -6.54 -5.80
C ALA A 121 -17.90 -7.31 -5.18
N ARG A 122 -17.73 -8.59 -4.80
CA ARG A 122 -18.77 -9.43 -4.18
C ARG A 122 -19.28 -8.82 -2.88
N VAL A 123 -18.39 -8.40 -1.99
CA VAL A 123 -18.79 -7.86 -0.68
C VAL A 123 -19.32 -6.43 -0.74
N THR A 124 -19.17 -5.76 -1.87
CA THR A 124 -19.66 -4.39 -2.10
C THR A 124 -21.09 -4.43 -2.65
N LYS A 125 -21.97 -3.57 -2.13
CA LYS A 125 -23.36 -3.47 -2.56
C LYS A 125 -23.47 -3.12 -4.05
N PRO A 126 -24.54 -3.55 -4.74
CA PRO A 126 -24.89 -3.00 -6.04
C PRO A 126 -24.91 -1.47 -6.00
N GLY A 127 -24.26 -0.82 -6.96
CA GLY A 127 -24.05 0.63 -6.98
C GLY A 127 -22.97 1.17 -6.05
N GLY A 128 -22.35 0.32 -5.24
CA GLY A 128 -21.23 0.67 -4.36
C GLY A 128 -19.90 0.77 -5.10
N THR A 129 -18.91 1.34 -4.44
CA THR A 129 -17.59 1.65 -5.02
C THR A 129 -16.55 0.60 -4.63
N VAL A 130 -15.82 0.10 -5.61
CA VAL A 130 -14.55 -0.61 -5.40
C VAL A 130 -13.42 0.33 -5.80
N ALA A 131 -12.39 0.44 -4.96
CA ALA A 131 -11.25 1.32 -5.19
C ALA A 131 -9.92 0.61 -4.89
N ALA A 132 -8.91 0.80 -5.73
CA ALA A 132 -7.55 0.33 -5.47
C ALA A 132 -6.53 1.40 -5.82
N ALA A 133 -5.49 1.49 -4.99
CA ALA A 133 -4.30 2.29 -5.28
C ALA A 133 -3.05 1.42 -5.14
N MET A 134 -2.05 1.61 -6.03
CA MET A 134 -0.78 0.90 -5.99
C MET A 134 0.36 1.79 -6.47
N TRP A 135 1.53 1.71 -5.84
CA TRP A 135 2.68 2.52 -6.23
C TRP A 135 3.09 2.34 -7.68
N ASP A 136 3.44 3.44 -8.34
CA ASP A 136 4.12 3.44 -9.63
C ASP A 136 5.61 3.11 -9.41
N ILE A 137 5.93 1.82 -9.30
CA ILE A 137 7.31 1.38 -9.06
C ILE A 137 8.16 1.45 -10.35
N PRO A 138 7.73 0.88 -11.49
CA PRO A 138 8.54 0.90 -12.71
C PRO A 138 8.77 2.33 -13.26
N GLY A 139 7.80 3.22 -13.09
CA GLY A 139 7.91 4.62 -13.50
C GLY A 139 8.73 5.51 -12.55
N GLY A 140 9.28 4.94 -11.48
CA GLY A 140 10.04 5.67 -10.47
C GLY A 140 9.17 6.59 -9.60
N GLY A 141 7.87 6.37 -9.58
CA GLY A 141 6.93 7.18 -8.80
C GLY A 141 7.12 7.06 -7.29
N LEU A 142 7.69 5.97 -6.78
CA LEU A 142 8.04 5.84 -5.36
C LEU A 142 9.54 6.15 -5.16
N GLN A 143 9.88 7.41 -4.93
CA GLN A 143 11.28 7.82 -4.82
C GLN A 143 12.01 7.22 -3.61
N LEU A 144 11.29 6.88 -2.55
CA LEU A 144 11.84 6.14 -1.40
C LEU A 144 12.69 4.94 -1.85
N VAL A 145 12.14 4.06 -2.67
CA VAL A 145 12.86 2.85 -3.13
C VAL A 145 13.64 3.07 -4.41
N SER A 146 13.34 4.10 -5.18
CA SER A 146 14.04 4.38 -6.46
C SER A 146 15.51 4.74 -6.25
N HIS A 147 15.84 5.51 -5.21
CA HIS A 147 17.23 5.83 -4.84
C HIS A 147 17.98 4.56 -4.42
N PHE A 148 17.34 3.72 -3.61
CA PHE A 148 17.91 2.44 -3.16
C PHE A 148 18.23 1.51 -4.35
N TRP A 149 17.26 1.26 -5.24
CA TRP A 149 17.45 0.34 -6.36
C TRP A 149 18.42 0.87 -7.42
N ARG A 150 18.52 2.18 -7.60
CA ARG A 150 19.53 2.79 -8.47
C ARG A 150 20.93 2.48 -7.94
N ALA A 151 21.17 2.73 -6.65
CA ALA A 151 22.44 2.43 -6.01
C ALA A 151 22.75 0.93 -6.00
N ALA A 152 21.76 0.08 -5.75
CA ALA A 152 21.95 -1.37 -5.81
C ALA A 152 22.41 -1.84 -7.17
N ARG A 153 21.87 -1.30 -8.27
CA ARG A 153 22.29 -1.62 -9.65
C ARG A 153 23.68 -1.09 -10.02
N GLU A 154 24.15 -0.04 -9.38
CA GLU A 154 25.54 0.43 -9.55
C GLU A 154 26.53 -0.58 -8.93
N ILE A 155 26.15 -1.27 -7.85
CA ILE A 155 26.95 -2.28 -7.17
C ILE A 155 26.87 -3.62 -7.93
N ASP A 156 25.66 -4.03 -8.28
CA ASP A 156 25.39 -5.26 -9.03
C ASP A 156 24.36 -5.00 -10.14
N PRO A 157 24.80 -4.82 -11.39
CA PRO A 157 23.89 -4.59 -12.51
C PRO A 157 22.90 -5.73 -12.79
N SER A 158 23.11 -6.92 -12.22
CA SER A 158 22.23 -8.07 -12.37
C SER A 158 21.05 -8.04 -11.38
N VAL A 159 21.08 -7.13 -10.40
CA VAL A 159 19.99 -7.01 -9.43
C VAL A 159 18.70 -6.63 -10.13
N ALA A 160 17.75 -7.55 -10.09
CA ALA A 160 16.38 -7.27 -10.47
C ALA A 160 15.75 -6.41 -9.38
N ASP A 161 15.28 -5.23 -9.75
CA ASP A 161 14.34 -4.48 -8.91
C ASP A 161 13.05 -5.30 -8.73
N GLU A 162 12.11 -4.73 -8.02
CA GLU A 162 10.86 -5.43 -7.70
C GLU A 162 10.24 -6.05 -8.97
N GLN A 163 10.01 -7.35 -8.94
CA GLN A 163 9.41 -8.12 -10.03
C GLN A 163 8.13 -7.45 -10.53
N PRO A 164 7.79 -7.55 -11.82
CA PRO A 164 6.51 -7.07 -12.33
C PRO A 164 5.36 -7.67 -11.50
N ARG A 165 4.67 -6.84 -10.75
CA ARG A 165 3.56 -7.24 -9.87
C ARG A 165 2.27 -6.61 -10.36
N ALA A 166 1.14 -7.14 -9.89
CA ALA A 166 -0.17 -6.60 -10.19
C ALA A 166 -0.31 -5.14 -9.71
N GLY A 167 -0.88 -4.28 -10.54
CA GLY A 167 -1.23 -2.91 -10.19
C GLY A 167 -0.11 -1.88 -10.26
N VAL A 168 1.16 -2.28 -10.44
CA VAL A 168 2.31 -1.35 -10.41
C VAL A 168 2.52 -0.58 -11.71
N ARG A 169 1.83 -0.94 -12.81
CA ARG A 169 1.93 -0.27 -14.11
C ARG A 169 0.67 0.54 -14.40
N GLU A 170 0.86 1.61 -15.17
CA GLU A 170 -0.26 2.39 -15.69
C GLU A 170 -1.29 1.49 -16.40
N GLY A 171 -2.56 1.67 -16.06
CA GLY A 171 -3.68 0.95 -16.67
C GLY A 171 -3.94 -0.46 -16.12
N ASP A 172 -2.98 -1.13 -15.46
CA ASP A 172 -3.17 -2.52 -14.99
C ASP A 172 -4.32 -2.66 -13.99
N LEU A 173 -4.48 -1.71 -13.06
CA LEU A 173 -5.62 -1.71 -12.13
C LEU A 173 -6.96 -1.56 -12.87
N VAL A 174 -7.00 -0.67 -13.88
CA VAL A 174 -8.21 -0.42 -14.69
C VAL A 174 -8.61 -1.68 -15.47
N GLU A 175 -7.64 -2.37 -16.07
CA GLU A 175 -7.88 -3.62 -16.79
C GLU A 175 -8.41 -4.71 -15.85
N ARG A 176 -7.85 -4.85 -14.64
CA ARG A 176 -8.30 -5.81 -13.62
C ARG A 176 -9.72 -5.52 -13.15
N PHE A 177 -10.05 -4.26 -12.93
CA PHE A 177 -11.40 -3.83 -12.57
C PHE A 177 -12.42 -4.16 -13.66
N GLY A 178 -12.05 -3.96 -14.92
CA GLY A 178 -12.86 -4.38 -16.07
C GLY A 178 -13.10 -5.90 -16.11
N ARG A 179 -12.03 -6.71 -15.84
CA ARG A 179 -12.17 -8.18 -15.78
C ARG A 179 -13.05 -8.64 -14.62
N ALA A 180 -13.04 -7.92 -13.49
CA ALA A 180 -13.93 -8.19 -12.36
C ALA A 180 -15.40 -7.79 -12.61
N GLY A 181 -15.73 -7.26 -13.79
CA GLY A 181 -17.09 -6.90 -14.16
C GLY A 181 -17.58 -5.56 -13.56
N LEU A 182 -16.69 -4.76 -13.02
CA LEU A 182 -17.04 -3.44 -12.50
C LEU A 182 -17.39 -2.48 -13.63
N GLN A 183 -18.33 -1.58 -13.41
CA GLN A 183 -18.82 -0.61 -14.38
C GLN A 183 -18.26 0.79 -14.09
N GLY A 184 -18.27 1.66 -15.12
CA GLY A 184 -17.79 3.03 -14.98
C GLY A 184 -16.35 3.12 -14.53
N VAL A 185 -15.52 2.12 -14.88
CA VAL A 185 -14.13 2.05 -14.42
C VAL A 185 -13.34 3.26 -14.89
N THR A 186 -12.72 3.95 -13.95
CA THR A 186 -11.84 5.09 -14.22
C THR A 186 -10.49 4.87 -13.59
N GLY A 187 -9.44 5.38 -14.24
CA GLY A 187 -8.08 5.41 -13.74
C GLY A 187 -7.60 6.81 -13.43
N GLY A 188 -6.53 6.89 -12.65
CA GLY A 188 -5.89 8.16 -12.32
C GLY A 188 -4.61 7.95 -11.52
N THR A 189 -4.14 9.02 -10.91
CA THR A 189 -2.99 9.00 -10.00
C THR A 189 -3.31 9.70 -8.70
N LEU A 190 -2.68 9.24 -7.63
CA LEU A 190 -2.63 9.91 -6.34
C LEU A 190 -1.16 10.22 -6.03
N GLU A 191 -0.92 11.40 -5.48
CA GLU A 191 0.43 11.83 -5.13
C GLU A 191 0.49 12.20 -3.65
N THR A 192 1.62 11.87 -3.03
CA THR A 192 1.96 12.26 -1.67
C THR A 192 3.45 12.52 -1.58
N SER A 193 3.92 13.02 -0.45
CA SER A 193 5.35 13.21 -0.19
C SER A 193 5.65 13.02 1.29
N VAL A 194 6.91 12.75 1.59
CA VAL A 194 7.42 12.64 2.96
C VAL A 194 8.64 13.54 3.10
N ASP A 195 8.62 14.33 4.18
CA ASP A 195 9.76 15.15 4.57
C ASP A 195 10.69 14.33 5.47
N TYR A 196 11.98 14.36 5.16
CA TYR A 196 13.05 13.72 5.91
C TYR A 196 13.91 14.80 6.55
N ALA A 197 14.23 14.61 7.84
CA ALA A 197 15.10 15.56 8.56
C ALA A 197 16.53 15.53 8.02
N ASP A 198 16.99 14.35 7.65
CA ASP A 198 18.32 14.10 7.09
C ASP A 198 18.37 12.71 6.42
N PHE A 199 19.57 12.34 5.97
CA PHE A 199 19.80 11.02 5.38
C PHE A 199 19.55 9.85 6.36
N ASP A 200 19.84 10.00 7.62
CA ASP A 200 19.69 8.90 8.58
C ASP A 200 18.20 8.63 8.89
N ASP A 201 17.35 9.66 8.92
CA ASP A 201 15.88 9.51 8.99
C ASP A 201 15.30 8.75 7.79
N TYR A 202 15.89 8.95 6.58
CA TYR A 202 15.53 8.18 5.38
C TYR A 202 16.08 6.74 5.43
N TRP A 203 17.34 6.56 5.87
CA TRP A 203 18.08 5.31 5.73
C TRP A 203 17.77 4.25 6.78
N GLU A 204 17.54 4.68 8.02
CA GLU A 204 17.38 3.77 9.17
C GLU A 204 16.32 2.66 8.98
N PRO A 205 15.12 2.93 8.39
CA PRO A 205 14.14 1.89 8.16
C PRO A 205 14.63 0.72 7.27
N PHE A 206 15.50 0.99 6.30
CA PHE A 206 16.08 -0.08 5.46
C PHE A 206 16.95 -1.04 6.27
N THR A 207 17.71 -0.53 7.24
CA THR A 207 18.58 -1.36 8.10
C THR A 207 17.78 -2.26 9.04
N GLY A 208 16.55 -1.87 9.37
CA GLY A 208 15.59 -2.65 10.17
C GLY A 208 14.74 -3.63 9.35
N GLY A 209 15.02 -3.80 8.06
CA GLY A 209 14.29 -4.74 7.21
C GLY A 209 12.87 -4.29 6.84
N ALA A 210 12.60 -2.98 6.79
CA ALA A 210 11.26 -2.41 6.52
C ALA A 210 10.90 -2.62 5.08
N GLY A 211 11.14 -3.23 4.27
CA GLY A 211 10.66 -3.56 2.92
C GLY A 211 10.94 -5.02 2.61
N PRO A 212 9.97 -5.79 2.22
CA PRO A 212 10.19 -7.22 2.03
C PRO A 212 11.25 -7.51 0.95
N VAL A 213 11.36 -6.69 -0.08
CA VAL A 213 12.33 -6.87 -1.17
C VAL A 213 13.63 -6.12 -0.88
N THR A 214 13.55 -4.84 -0.51
CA THR A 214 14.72 -4.02 -0.16
C THR A 214 15.45 -4.55 1.07
N GLY A 215 14.70 -4.95 2.10
CA GLY A 215 15.25 -5.54 3.32
C GLY A 215 15.95 -6.88 3.07
N ALA A 216 15.36 -7.74 2.24
CA ALA A 216 16.00 -9.01 1.84
C ALA A 216 17.29 -8.79 1.06
N PHE A 217 17.30 -7.83 0.13
CA PHE A 217 18.52 -7.47 -0.60
C PHE A 217 19.58 -6.91 0.34
N TYR A 218 19.22 -5.95 1.20
CA TYR A 218 20.16 -5.38 2.17
C TYR A 218 20.76 -6.44 3.10
N ALA A 219 19.94 -7.38 3.56
CA ALA A 219 20.39 -8.48 4.42
C ALA A 219 21.34 -9.46 3.71
N SER A 220 21.27 -9.59 2.38
CA SER A 220 22.13 -10.45 1.58
C SER A 220 23.55 -9.91 1.37
N LEU A 221 23.78 -8.62 1.61
CA LEU A 221 25.06 -7.96 1.45
C LEU A 221 25.97 -8.22 2.66
N ASP A 222 27.27 -8.31 2.42
CA ASP A 222 28.29 -8.23 3.47
C ASP A 222 28.46 -6.78 3.97
N ASP A 223 29.27 -6.59 5.00
CA ASP A 223 29.45 -5.27 5.61
C ASP A 223 30.04 -4.23 4.63
N ALA A 224 30.89 -4.63 3.72
CA ALA A 224 31.46 -3.75 2.71
C ALA A 224 30.40 -3.35 1.66
N GLY A 225 29.57 -4.30 1.22
CA GLY A 225 28.45 -4.05 0.32
C GLY A 225 27.40 -3.13 0.95
N LYS A 226 27.06 -3.33 2.23
CA LYS A 226 26.15 -2.45 2.98
C LYS A 226 26.68 -1.02 3.09
N ALA A 227 27.98 -0.86 3.39
CA ALA A 227 28.61 0.46 3.46
C ALA A 227 28.58 1.15 2.08
N THR A 228 28.96 0.41 1.01
CA THR A 228 28.96 0.94 -0.35
C THR A 228 27.54 1.37 -0.78
N LEU A 229 26.53 0.53 -0.53
CA LEU A 229 25.13 0.85 -0.84
C LEU A 229 24.69 2.13 -0.12
N ARG A 230 24.98 2.24 1.18
CA ARG A 230 24.64 3.41 1.99
C ARG A 230 25.28 4.68 1.44
N ASP A 231 26.58 4.64 1.12
CA ASP A 231 27.32 5.80 0.62
C ASP A 231 26.85 6.21 -0.77
N THR A 232 26.55 5.25 -1.66
CA THR A 232 26.00 5.52 -3.00
C THR A 232 24.62 6.15 -2.91
N VAL A 233 23.73 5.64 -2.05
CA VAL A 233 22.41 6.24 -1.82
C VAL A 233 22.56 7.64 -1.23
N ARG A 234 23.44 7.82 -0.24
CA ARG A 234 23.69 9.14 0.37
C ARG A 234 24.13 10.16 -0.68
N ALA A 235 25.02 9.78 -1.58
CA ALA A 235 25.50 10.67 -2.66
C ALA A 235 24.40 11.08 -3.66
N SER A 236 23.30 10.34 -3.72
CA SER A 236 22.16 10.61 -4.60
C SER A 236 21.09 11.52 -3.99
N LEU A 237 21.21 11.86 -2.71
CA LEU A 237 20.24 12.66 -1.96
C LEU A 237 20.84 14.01 -1.54
N PRO A 238 20.01 15.04 -1.32
CA PRO A 238 20.49 16.33 -0.81
C PRO A 238 21.11 16.22 0.59
N GLU A 239 22.00 17.16 0.92
CA GLU A 239 22.44 17.37 2.30
C GLU A 239 21.36 18.11 3.11
N GLY A 240 21.20 17.74 4.40
CA GLY A 240 20.21 18.33 5.31
C GLY A 240 18.79 17.83 5.03
N PRO A 241 17.74 18.60 5.37
CA PRO A 241 16.36 18.22 5.15
C PRO A 241 15.99 18.16 3.66
N PHE A 242 15.18 17.16 3.28
CA PHE A 242 14.67 16.99 1.92
C PHE A 242 13.31 16.33 1.90
N THR A 243 12.60 16.47 0.77
CA THR A 243 11.28 15.88 0.56
C THR A 243 11.34 14.87 -0.59
N LEU A 244 10.79 13.67 -0.40
CA LEU A 244 10.65 12.68 -1.47
C LEU A 244 9.18 12.48 -1.83
N PRO A 245 8.79 12.73 -3.08
CA PRO A 245 7.46 12.47 -3.57
C PRO A 245 7.22 10.98 -3.82
N ALA A 246 5.94 10.61 -3.79
CA ALA A 246 5.46 9.31 -4.21
C ALA A 246 4.17 9.46 -5.03
N ARG A 247 4.05 8.64 -6.09
CA ARG A 247 2.88 8.54 -6.95
C ARG A 247 2.34 7.13 -6.94
N ALA A 248 1.02 7.00 -6.81
CA ALA A 248 0.31 5.74 -6.93
C ALA A 248 -0.67 5.80 -8.11
N TRP A 249 -0.81 4.70 -8.84
CA TRP A 249 -1.91 4.46 -9.78
C TRP A 249 -3.20 4.26 -8.99
N LEU A 250 -4.30 4.76 -9.51
CA LEU A 250 -5.64 4.66 -8.94
C LEU A 250 -6.57 3.98 -9.94
N ALA A 251 -7.43 3.09 -9.46
CA ALA A 251 -8.63 2.66 -10.16
C ALA A 251 -9.85 2.74 -9.26
N LEU A 252 -10.95 3.18 -9.84
CA LEU A 252 -12.28 3.22 -9.24
C LEU A 252 -13.26 2.50 -10.16
N GLY A 253 -14.19 1.75 -9.58
CA GLY A 253 -15.26 1.08 -10.33
C GLY A 253 -16.49 0.92 -9.48
N THR A 254 -17.64 0.75 -10.12
CA THR A 254 -18.94 0.58 -9.47
C THR A 254 -19.44 -0.85 -9.67
N VAL A 255 -19.94 -1.47 -8.62
CA VAL A 255 -20.57 -2.80 -8.70
C VAL A 255 -21.89 -2.69 -9.49
N PRO A 256 -22.13 -3.53 -10.50
CA PRO A 256 -23.39 -3.55 -11.23
C PRO A 256 -24.61 -3.69 -10.33
N GLY A 257 -25.74 -3.05 -10.74
CA GLY A 257 -27.04 -3.13 -10.06
C GLY A 257 -27.82 -4.40 -10.38
#